data_9df2f97ce4cf8f5ead62a2628f50d1f1
#
_entry.id   9df2f97ce4cf8f5ead62a2628f50d1f1
#
_cell.length_a   1.000
_cell.length_b   1.000
_cell.length_c   1.000
_cell.angle_alpha   90.00
_cell.angle_beta   90.00
_cell.angle_gamma   90.00
#
_symmetry.space_group_name_H-M   'P 1'
#
loop_
_entity.id
_entity.type
_entity.pdbx_description
1 polymer ?
#
loop_
_entity_poly.entity_id
_entity_poly.type
_entity_poly.pdbx_seq_one_letter_code
_entity_poly.pdbx_strand_id
1 'polypeptide(L)'
;MRNRMALVLLLLLPVLLLVGAGAFADQQSLILMHDKGGNPNYQPFFEQVGQQAMNAVGVGFTPTPYPDTSTYIAAVRAALPTDKAPDLFTWWSTWRVKDLIDQGLVADLTDLWDKHKAEYPKGIRDAFTFNGKVYGFCDVVEYWGVWYNKAVFAKYNLQVPTTWDQFLAVCDTLKKNGVTPMAQTVQGRWPTFIMFEEMVARQDPQLYVDLCDGKVKYTDPRVKKAFAVWADLIKKGYFTDPSTDLFSDVPRLFANGEVAMVPCGSWYLTVLTGNGVSEDNADIFIMPPVNPAAGKVVILEASPILISKKAPNLEAAKKIADWWMGPEGNTAFAKLVNQFPPNSKADAGFLPASKVALKKKIVSENYRVLNRYWEATPTPICEKAVDKFAEFILKPDSVNSVLADLDAIAADYWAKNK
;
A
#
# COMPACT_ATOMS: atom_id res chain seq x y z
N MET A 1 50.23 -83.01 22.29
CA MET A 1 49.18 -82.23 22.80
C MET A 1 48.97 -81.08 21.79
N ARG A 2 48.12 -81.23 20.82
CA ARG A 2 47.95 -80.31 19.70
C ARG A 2 46.53 -79.83 19.65
N ASN A 3 46.36 -78.54 19.93
CA ASN A 3 45.12 -77.81 19.74
C ASN A 3 44.75 -77.78 18.27
N ARG A 4 43.54 -78.16 17.95
CA ARG A 4 42.89 -77.88 16.66
C ARG A 4 41.87 -76.76 16.86
N MET A 5 42.17 -75.63 16.39
CA MET A 5 41.23 -74.49 16.20
C MET A 5 40.41 -74.72 14.93
N ALA A 6 39.12 -74.89 15.08
CA ALA A 6 38.17 -74.90 13.97
C ALA A 6 37.85 -73.45 13.56
N LEU A 7 38.12 -73.14 12.31
CA LEU A 7 37.81 -71.85 11.69
C LEU A 7 36.37 -71.89 11.18
N VAL A 8 35.48 -71.14 11.81
CA VAL A 8 34.11 -70.95 11.33
C VAL A 8 34.10 -69.72 10.40
N LEU A 9 33.91 -69.95 9.10
CA LEU A 9 33.73 -68.92 8.09
C LEU A 9 32.27 -68.40 8.16
N LEU A 10 32.07 -67.19 8.68
CA LEU A 10 30.79 -66.48 8.58
C LEU A 10 30.73 -65.74 7.23
N LEU A 11 29.87 -66.22 6.35
CA LEU A 11 29.50 -65.54 5.10
C LEU A 11 28.54 -64.38 5.47
N LEU A 12 29.08 -63.12 5.48
CA LEU A 12 28.30 -61.92 5.53
C LEU A 12 27.81 -61.57 4.11
N LEU A 13 26.53 -61.76 3.84
CA LEU A 13 25.85 -61.20 2.66
C LEU A 13 25.70 -59.69 2.90
N PRO A 14 26.14 -58.82 1.94
CA PRO A 14 25.79 -57.41 2.04
C PRO A 14 24.36 -57.24 1.59
N VAL A 15 23.49 -56.81 2.55
CA VAL A 15 22.18 -56.27 2.25
C VAL A 15 22.38 -54.88 1.63
N LEU A 16 22.25 -54.79 0.33
CA LEU A 16 22.18 -53.50 -0.39
C LEU A 16 20.84 -52.83 0.01
N LEU A 17 20.90 -51.93 0.97
CA LEU A 17 19.86 -50.93 1.19
C LEU A 17 19.88 -49.98 0.00
N LEU A 18 18.99 -50.20 -0.96
CA LEU A 18 18.60 -49.18 -1.94
C LEU A 18 17.87 -48.07 -1.15
N VAL A 19 18.62 -47.11 -0.60
CA VAL A 19 18.09 -45.83 -0.23
C VAL A 19 17.66 -45.18 -1.53
N GLY A 20 16.38 -45.22 -1.81
CA GLY A 20 15.79 -44.42 -2.90
C GLY A 20 16.18 -42.96 -2.65
N ALA A 21 17.10 -42.47 -3.46
CA ALA A 21 17.31 -41.03 -3.61
C ALA A 21 16.02 -40.47 -4.20
N GLY A 22 15.09 -40.14 -3.32
CA GLY A 22 14.02 -39.22 -3.63
C GLY A 22 14.75 -37.97 -4.14
N ALA A 23 14.60 -37.67 -5.42
CA ALA A 23 15.04 -36.41 -5.98
C ALA A 23 14.34 -35.31 -5.14
N PHE A 24 15.07 -34.75 -4.18
CA PHE A 24 14.73 -33.42 -3.67
C PHE A 24 14.83 -32.54 -4.90
N ALA A 25 13.69 -32.21 -5.52
CA ALA A 25 13.62 -31.14 -6.49
C ALA A 25 14.31 -29.95 -5.82
N ASP A 26 15.32 -29.41 -6.47
CA ASP A 26 16.09 -28.26 -5.99
C ASP A 26 15.07 -27.15 -5.65
N GLN A 27 14.83 -26.92 -4.34
CA GLN A 27 13.81 -25.99 -3.87
C GLN A 27 14.29 -24.58 -4.19
N GLN A 28 13.82 -24.03 -5.30
CA GLN A 28 14.25 -22.72 -5.78
C GLN A 28 13.63 -21.61 -4.93
N SER A 29 14.46 -20.87 -4.21
CA SER A 29 14.07 -19.69 -3.48
C SER A 29 14.49 -18.43 -4.24
N LEU A 30 13.49 -17.59 -4.55
CA LEU A 30 13.67 -16.30 -5.22
C LEU A 30 13.97 -15.18 -4.23
N ILE A 31 14.39 -14.01 -4.71
CA ILE A 31 14.51 -12.80 -3.89
C ILE A 31 13.30 -11.90 -4.14
N LEU A 32 12.61 -11.51 -3.05
CA LEU A 32 11.56 -10.50 -3.06
C LEU A 32 12.02 -9.27 -2.26
N MET A 33 12.27 -8.14 -2.92
CA MET A 33 12.54 -6.86 -2.25
C MET A 33 11.24 -6.15 -1.89
N HIS A 34 11.14 -5.57 -0.66
CA HIS A 34 9.95 -4.86 -0.23
C HIS A 34 10.21 -3.65 0.69
N ASP A 35 9.31 -2.67 0.65
CA ASP A 35 9.38 -1.40 1.39
C ASP A 35 8.73 -1.44 2.79
N LYS A 36 8.38 -2.62 3.29
CA LYS A 36 7.63 -2.78 4.55
C LYS A 36 8.52 -3.04 5.76
N GLY A 37 9.85 -2.89 5.64
CA GLY A 37 10.81 -3.20 6.71
C GLY A 37 10.73 -2.26 7.92
N GLY A 38 10.18 -1.05 7.75
CA GLY A 38 9.88 -0.13 8.87
C GLY A 38 8.71 -0.58 9.75
N ASN A 39 7.91 -1.56 9.29
CA ASN A 39 6.87 -2.20 10.08
C ASN A 39 7.26 -3.67 10.34
N PRO A 40 7.77 -4.01 11.54
CA PRO A 40 8.26 -5.35 11.84
C PRO A 40 7.19 -6.45 11.73
N ASN A 41 5.90 -6.08 11.76
CA ASN A 41 4.81 -7.04 11.60
C ASN A 41 4.69 -7.57 10.16
N TYR A 42 5.18 -6.84 9.15
CA TYR A 42 5.10 -7.26 7.74
C TYR A 42 6.14 -8.29 7.34
N GLN A 43 7.33 -8.30 7.95
CA GLN A 43 8.39 -9.26 7.61
C GLN A 43 7.92 -10.71 7.74
N PRO A 44 7.29 -11.14 8.85
CA PRO A 44 6.77 -12.50 8.99
C PRO A 44 5.71 -12.86 7.95
N PHE A 45 4.94 -11.90 7.45
CA PHE A 45 3.91 -12.17 6.45
C PHE A 45 4.50 -12.54 5.09
N PHE A 46 5.53 -11.83 4.64
CA PHE A 46 6.23 -12.19 3.41
C PHE A 46 6.95 -13.52 3.51
N GLU A 47 7.57 -13.84 4.65
CA GLU A 47 8.17 -15.15 4.90
C GLU A 47 7.14 -16.28 4.81
N GLN A 48 5.98 -16.09 5.46
CA GLN A 48 4.90 -17.07 5.48
C GLN A 48 4.31 -17.32 4.09
N VAL A 49 4.04 -16.27 3.30
CA VAL A 49 3.49 -16.47 1.95
C VAL A 49 4.54 -17.05 1.00
N GLY A 50 5.83 -16.75 1.18
CA GLY A 50 6.92 -17.39 0.45
C GLY A 50 6.99 -18.89 0.72
N GLN A 51 6.80 -19.32 1.97
CA GLN A 51 6.72 -20.73 2.34
C GLN A 51 5.45 -21.40 1.81
N GLN A 52 4.32 -20.70 1.79
CA GLN A 52 3.07 -21.23 1.22
C GLN A 52 3.21 -21.44 -0.30
N ALA A 53 3.85 -20.50 -1.02
CA ALA A 53 4.17 -20.65 -2.43
C ALA A 53 5.11 -21.86 -2.67
N MET A 54 6.13 -22.03 -1.84
CA MET A 54 7.03 -23.21 -1.90
C MET A 54 6.23 -24.51 -1.79
N ASN A 55 5.30 -24.58 -0.85
CA ASN A 55 4.47 -25.78 -0.63
C ASN A 55 3.49 -26.02 -1.79
N ALA A 56 2.92 -24.96 -2.36
CA ALA A 56 1.90 -25.05 -3.40
C ALA A 56 2.47 -25.32 -4.79
N VAL A 57 3.58 -24.67 -5.14
CA VAL A 57 4.13 -24.70 -6.52
C VAL A 57 5.61 -25.08 -6.60
N GLY A 58 6.25 -25.45 -5.47
CA GLY A 58 7.65 -25.85 -5.44
C GLY A 58 8.65 -24.70 -5.67
N VAL A 59 8.19 -23.46 -5.61
CA VAL A 59 9.01 -22.26 -5.73
C VAL A 59 8.57 -21.30 -4.63
N GLY A 60 9.51 -20.81 -3.82
CA GLY A 60 9.27 -19.83 -2.79
C GLY A 60 10.13 -18.59 -3.00
N PHE A 61 10.11 -17.68 -2.03
CA PHE A 61 10.99 -16.51 -2.05
C PHE A 61 11.47 -16.17 -0.63
N THR A 62 12.64 -15.52 -0.60
CA THR A 62 13.20 -14.90 0.61
C THR A 62 12.96 -13.41 0.53
N PRO A 63 12.23 -12.81 1.50
CA PRO A 63 12.01 -11.38 1.52
C PRO A 63 13.27 -10.63 1.92
N THR A 64 13.50 -9.47 1.29
CA THR A 64 14.56 -8.51 1.61
C THR A 64 13.90 -7.18 1.99
N PRO A 65 13.76 -6.87 3.30
CA PRO A 65 13.10 -5.68 3.78
C PRO A 65 13.97 -4.43 3.69
N TYR A 66 13.34 -3.29 3.44
CA TYR A 66 13.96 -1.97 3.54
C TYR A 66 13.21 -1.12 4.58
N PRO A 67 13.94 -0.32 5.39
CA PRO A 67 13.36 0.34 6.56
C PRO A 67 12.44 1.50 6.21
N ASP A 68 12.63 2.12 5.05
CA ASP A 68 11.83 3.25 4.58
C ASP A 68 11.69 3.27 3.05
N THR A 69 10.68 3.99 2.60
CA THR A 69 10.32 4.10 1.18
C THR A 69 11.43 4.73 0.33
N SER A 70 12.15 5.71 0.84
CA SER A 70 13.18 6.43 0.07
C SER A 70 14.40 5.54 -0.19
N THR A 71 14.88 4.86 0.86
CA THR A 71 15.98 3.87 0.77
C THR A 71 15.59 2.72 -0.17
N TYR A 72 14.35 2.23 -0.06
CA TYR A 72 13.81 1.19 -0.91
C TYR A 72 13.81 1.58 -2.40
N ILE A 73 13.24 2.75 -2.74
CA ILE A 73 13.21 3.25 -4.13
C ILE A 73 14.62 3.33 -4.71
N ALA A 74 15.57 3.87 -3.94
CA ALA A 74 16.96 4.00 -4.39
C ALA A 74 17.60 2.64 -4.65
N ALA A 75 17.41 1.66 -3.74
CA ALA A 75 17.95 0.31 -3.87
C ALA A 75 17.38 -0.43 -5.07
N VAL A 76 16.05 -0.42 -5.27
CA VAL A 76 15.40 -1.07 -6.40
C VAL A 76 15.88 -0.46 -7.73
N ARG A 77 15.87 0.88 -7.85
CA ARG A 77 16.33 1.57 -9.07
C ARG A 77 17.79 1.27 -9.40
N ALA A 78 18.64 1.13 -8.39
CA ALA A 78 20.05 0.77 -8.59
C ALA A 78 20.23 -0.70 -9.03
N ALA A 79 19.40 -1.62 -8.49
CA ALA A 79 19.52 -3.06 -8.77
C ALA A 79 18.93 -3.46 -10.13
N LEU A 80 17.75 -2.95 -10.50
CA LEU A 80 16.96 -3.38 -11.66
C LEU A 80 17.73 -3.41 -13.01
N PRO A 81 18.61 -2.44 -13.35
CA PRO A 81 19.36 -2.47 -14.61
C PRO A 81 20.55 -3.43 -14.62
N THR A 82 20.87 -4.05 -13.49
CA THR A 82 22.07 -4.89 -13.30
C THR A 82 21.73 -6.39 -13.26
N ASP A 83 22.75 -7.23 -13.14
CA ASP A 83 22.65 -8.67 -12.85
C ASP A 83 22.27 -8.99 -11.39
N LYS A 84 22.15 -7.96 -10.55
CA LYS A 84 21.67 -8.05 -9.15
C LYS A 84 20.18 -7.69 -9.02
N ALA A 85 19.46 -7.62 -10.14
CA ALA A 85 18.02 -7.38 -10.11
C ALA A 85 17.32 -8.46 -9.25
N PRO A 86 16.40 -8.09 -8.34
CA PRO A 86 15.62 -9.09 -7.61
C PRO A 86 14.70 -9.84 -8.57
N ASP A 87 14.26 -11.03 -8.20
CA ASP A 87 13.26 -11.75 -8.99
C ASP A 87 11.91 -11.05 -8.91
N LEU A 88 11.50 -10.68 -7.69
CA LEU A 88 10.25 -10.03 -7.35
C LEU A 88 10.52 -8.77 -6.53
N PHE A 89 9.65 -7.78 -6.66
CA PHE A 89 9.69 -6.59 -5.79
C PHE A 89 8.32 -5.93 -5.67
N THR A 90 8.00 -5.39 -4.49
CA THR A 90 6.81 -4.55 -4.30
C THR A 90 7.00 -3.22 -5.01
N TRP A 91 5.93 -2.58 -5.46
CA TRP A 91 6.00 -1.25 -6.06
C TRP A 91 4.64 -0.55 -5.95
N TRP A 92 4.45 0.49 -6.73
CA TRP A 92 3.20 1.25 -6.82
C TRP A 92 2.69 1.25 -8.25
N SER A 93 1.38 1.32 -8.41
CA SER A 93 0.68 1.22 -9.70
C SER A 93 0.80 2.50 -10.55
N THR A 94 0.15 2.52 -11.68
CA THR A 94 -0.03 3.64 -12.62
C THR A 94 1.29 4.36 -12.98
N TRP A 95 1.47 5.64 -12.71
CA TRP A 95 2.66 6.40 -13.09
C TRP A 95 3.96 5.87 -12.48
N ARG A 96 3.89 5.27 -11.30
CA ARG A 96 5.07 4.70 -10.64
C ARG A 96 5.63 3.50 -11.38
N VAL A 97 4.76 2.57 -11.79
CA VAL A 97 5.23 1.43 -12.59
C VAL A 97 5.55 1.83 -14.02
N LYS A 98 4.80 2.79 -14.58
CA LYS A 98 5.07 3.33 -15.93
C LYS A 98 6.51 3.81 -16.09
N ASP A 99 7.05 4.51 -15.11
CA ASP A 99 8.42 4.99 -15.11
C ASP A 99 9.47 3.86 -15.26
N LEU A 100 9.22 2.70 -14.62
CA LEU A 100 10.06 1.52 -14.76
C LEU A 100 9.84 0.78 -16.09
N ILE A 101 8.59 0.77 -16.60
CA ILE A 101 8.24 0.15 -17.89
C ILE A 101 8.90 0.91 -19.04
N ASP A 102 8.84 2.24 -19.04
CA ASP A 102 9.47 3.09 -20.06
C ASP A 102 10.99 2.89 -20.14
N GLN A 103 11.62 2.52 -19.03
CA GLN A 103 13.04 2.14 -18.94
C GLN A 103 13.31 0.66 -19.30
N GLY A 104 12.29 -0.15 -19.59
CA GLY A 104 12.42 -1.56 -19.93
C GLY A 104 12.88 -2.47 -18.77
N LEU A 105 12.58 -2.08 -17.53
CA LEU A 105 13.08 -2.75 -16.32
C LEU A 105 12.13 -3.82 -15.76
N VAL A 106 10.88 -3.90 -16.24
CA VAL A 106 9.83 -4.77 -15.72
C VAL A 106 9.43 -5.84 -16.76
N ALA A 107 9.14 -7.04 -16.31
CA ALA A 107 8.68 -8.13 -17.15
C ALA A 107 7.21 -7.96 -17.56
N ASP A 108 6.89 -8.35 -18.78
CA ASP A 108 5.53 -8.43 -19.32
C ASP A 108 4.82 -9.67 -18.74
N LEU A 109 3.64 -9.48 -18.16
CA LEU A 109 2.79 -10.51 -17.56
C LEU A 109 1.43 -10.64 -18.25
N THR A 110 1.30 -10.18 -19.48
CA THR A 110 0.03 -10.16 -20.23
C THR A 110 -0.61 -11.55 -20.28
N ASP A 111 0.20 -12.59 -20.55
CA ASP A 111 -0.30 -13.96 -20.65
C ASP A 111 -0.88 -14.48 -19.32
N LEU A 112 -0.29 -14.13 -18.18
CA LEU A 112 -0.82 -14.46 -16.86
C LEU A 112 -2.14 -13.75 -16.60
N TRP A 113 -2.22 -12.46 -16.94
CA TRP A 113 -3.44 -11.71 -16.81
C TRP A 113 -4.57 -12.21 -17.71
N ASP A 114 -4.26 -12.69 -18.91
CA ASP A 114 -5.25 -13.29 -19.80
C ASP A 114 -5.81 -14.61 -19.25
N LYS A 115 -4.99 -15.37 -18.55
CA LYS A 115 -5.41 -16.56 -17.80
C LYS A 115 -6.37 -16.22 -16.65
N HIS A 116 -6.09 -15.16 -15.88
CA HIS A 116 -6.86 -14.76 -14.70
C HIS A 116 -7.89 -13.65 -14.95
N LYS A 117 -8.10 -13.20 -16.20
CA LYS A 117 -8.93 -12.01 -16.53
C LYS A 117 -10.36 -12.03 -15.99
N ALA A 118 -10.98 -13.22 -15.87
CA ALA A 118 -12.33 -13.38 -15.35
C ALA A 118 -12.42 -13.30 -13.81
N GLU A 119 -11.28 -13.23 -13.13
CA GLU A 119 -11.18 -13.25 -11.66
C GLU A 119 -10.93 -11.87 -11.07
N TYR A 120 -10.58 -10.89 -11.89
CA TYR A 120 -10.24 -9.53 -11.47
C TYR A 120 -11.19 -8.49 -12.04
N PRO A 121 -11.60 -7.47 -11.24
CA PRO A 121 -12.27 -6.30 -11.77
C PRO A 121 -11.42 -5.61 -12.86
N LYS A 122 -12.07 -5.16 -13.93
CA LYS A 122 -11.36 -4.51 -15.06
C LYS A 122 -10.44 -3.37 -14.62
N GLY A 123 -10.89 -2.53 -13.70
CA GLY A 123 -10.11 -1.39 -13.23
C GLY A 123 -8.79 -1.77 -12.55
N ILE A 124 -8.70 -2.97 -11.95
CA ILE A 124 -7.43 -3.46 -11.39
C ILE A 124 -6.43 -3.79 -12.50
N ARG A 125 -6.88 -4.50 -13.55
CA ARG A 125 -6.00 -4.78 -14.71
C ARG A 125 -5.55 -3.50 -15.40
N ASP A 126 -6.47 -2.54 -15.56
CA ASP A 126 -6.19 -1.27 -16.25
C ASP A 126 -5.08 -0.47 -15.54
N ALA A 127 -4.98 -0.54 -14.20
CA ALA A 127 -3.95 0.13 -13.41
C ALA A 127 -2.51 -0.34 -13.72
N PHE A 128 -2.37 -1.51 -14.33
CA PHE A 128 -1.09 -2.12 -14.71
C PHE A 128 -0.92 -2.27 -16.23
N THR A 129 -1.88 -1.77 -17.03
CA THR A 129 -1.87 -1.90 -18.50
C THR A 129 -1.26 -0.66 -19.15
N PHE A 130 -0.17 -0.87 -19.90
CA PHE A 130 0.54 0.17 -20.63
C PHE A 130 0.86 -0.32 -22.05
N ASN A 131 0.51 0.47 -23.06
CA ASN A 131 0.74 0.13 -24.47
C ASN A 131 0.21 -1.27 -24.84
N GLY A 132 -0.95 -1.65 -24.32
CA GLY A 132 -1.59 -2.95 -24.58
C GLY A 132 -0.97 -4.15 -23.85
N LYS A 133 0.04 -3.95 -23.03
CA LYS A 133 0.69 -4.97 -22.21
C LYS A 133 0.43 -4.75 -20.72
N VAL A 134 0.45 -5.82 -19.93
CA VAL A 134 0.19 -5.77 -18.49
C VAL A 134 1.46 -6.10 -17.72
N TYR A 135 1.80 -5.26 -16.74
CA TYR A 135 3.03 -5.38 -15.95
C TYR A 135 2.72 -5.44 -14.46
N GLY A 136 3.24 -6.46 -13.79
CA GLY A 136 2.97 -6.70 -12.39
C GLY A 136 1.61 -7.35 -12.12
N PHE A 137 1.38 -7.74 -10.89
CA PHE A 137 0.11 -8.28 -10.42
C PHE A 137 -0.26 -7.64 -9.08
N CYS A 138 -1.56 -7.46 -8.84
CA CYS A 138 -2.07 -6.85 -7.63
C CYS A 138 -2.10 -7.88 -6.49
N ASP A 139 -1.39 -7.60 -5.41
CA ASP A 139 -1.39 -8.46 -4.21
C ASP A 139 -2.56 -8.12 -3.27
N VAL A 140 -2.84 -6.83 -3.06
CA VAL A 140 -3.93 -6.32 -2.25
C VAL A 140 -4.48 -5.01 -2.79
N VAL A 141 -5.70 -4.68 -2.37
CA VAL A 141 -6.38 -3.40 -2.64
C VAL A 141 -6.74 -2.74 -1.32
N GLU A 142 -6.56 -1.43 -1.25
CA GLU A 142 -6.87 -0.65 -0.06
C GLU A 142 -7.73 0.57 -0.39
N TYR A 143 -8.65 0.88 0.50
CA TYR A 143 -9.45 2.10 0.45
C TYR A 143 -8.97 3.08 1.50
N TRP A 144 -8.92 4.36 1.16
CA TRP A 144 -8.48 5.41 2.06
C TRP A 144 -9.67 6.05 2.78
N GLY A 145 -9.48 6.28 4.07
CA GLY A 145 -10.51 6.85 4.94
C GLY A 145 -9.90 7.41 6.21
N VAL A 146 -10.71 7.55 7.24
CA VAL A 146 -10.31 8.08 8.54
C VAL A 146 -10.54 7.01 9.59
N TRP A 147 -9.48 6.43 10.11
CA TRP A 147 -9.54 5.57 11.29
C TRP A 147 -9.90 6.39 12.50
N TYR A 148 -10.79 5.91 13.36
CA TYR A 148 -11.16 6.61 14.57
C TYR A 148 -11.20 5.69 15.78
N ASN A 149 -10.87 6.24 16.95
CA ASN A 149 -10.89 5.55 18.23
C ASN A 149 -12.31 5.54 18.78
N LYS A 150 -12.96 4.36 18.80
CA LYS A 150 -14.36 4.19 19.24
C LYS A 150 -14.55 4.56 20.71
N ALA A 151 -13.58 4.25 21.57
CA ALA A 151 -13.66 4.60 22.99
C ALA A 151 -13.65 6.12 23.20
N VAL A 152 -12.81 6.85 22.42
CA VAL A 152 -12.79 8.32 22.45
C VAL A 152 -14.11 8.90 21.95
N PHE A 153 -14.64 8.38 20.84
CA PHE A 153 -15.94 8.82 20.32
C PHE A 153 -17.06 8.56 21.31
N ALA A 154 -17.10 7.38 21.93
CA ALA A 154 -18.08 7.06 22.96
C ALA A 154 -17.95 7.97 24.18
N LYS A 155 -16.73 8.22 24.67
CA LYS A 155 -16.46 9.10 25.83
C LYS A 155 -17.05 10.49 25.67
N TYR A 156 -16.98 11.05 24.46
CA TYR A 156 -17.49 12.41 24.18
C TYR A 156 -18.84 12.41 23.45
N ASN A 157 -19.53 11.27 23.38
CA ASN A 157 -20.82 11.11 22.71
C ASN A 157 -20.80 11.59 21.24
N LEU A 158 -19.70 11.31 20.54
CA LEU A 158 -19.52 11.66 19.13
C LEU A 158 -20.12 10.61 18.22
N GLN A 159 -20.69 11.06 17.11
CA GLN A 159 -21.14 10.18 16.02
C GLN A 159 -20.19 10.29 14.84
N VAL A 160 -20.10 9.22 14.04
CA VAL A 160 -19.34 9.24 12.78
C VAL A 160 -19.94 10.31 11.85
N PRO A 161 -19.14 11.30 11.42
CA PRO A 161 -19.66 12.42 10.64
C PRO A 161 -20.00 11.99 9.21
N THR A 162 -21.13 12.45 8.70
CA THR A 162 -21.61 12.23 7.33
C THR A 162 -21.60 13.50 6.48
N THR A 163 -21.42 14.66 7.11
CA THR A 163 -21.26 15.95 6.45
C THR A 163 -20.01 16.67 6.95
N TRP A 164 -19.53 17.64 6.17
CA TRP A 164 -18.35 18.43 6.54
C TRP A 164 -18.55 19.20 7.84
N ASP A 165 -19.72 19.79 8.04
CA ASP A 165 -20.04 20.53 9.28
C ASP A 165 -20.03 19.62 10.51
N GLN A 166 -20.55 18.39 10.38
CA GLN A 166 -20.44 17.38 11.45
C GLN A 166 -18.99 17.00 11.72
N PHE A 167 -18.16 16.87 10.66
CA PHE A 167 -16.73 16.57 10.81
C PHE A 167 -16.01 17.69 11.58
N LEU A 168 -16.27 18.95 11.26
CA LEU A 168 -15.73 20.09 11.99
C LEU A 168 -16.21 20.11 13.45
N ALA A 169 -17.49 19.83 13.71
CA ALA A 169 -18.05 19.77 15.07
C ALA A 169 -17.39 18.66 15.90
N VAL A 170 -17.07 17.50 15.31
CA VAL A 170 -16.28 16.43 15.95
C VAL A 170 -14.90 16.95 16.31
N CYS A 171 -14.19 17.60 15.37
CA CYS A 171 -12.86 18.16 15.62
C CYS A 171 -12.88 19.23 16.72
N ASP A 172 -13.84 20.14 16.69
CA ASP A 172 -14.00 21.18 17.73
C ASP A 172 -14.23 20.58 19.13
N THR A 173 -15.10 19.57 19.21
CA THR A 173 -15.39 18.89 20.47
C THR A 173 -14.16 18.19 21.03
N LEU A 174 -13.43 17.46 20.20
CA LEU A 174 -12.18 16.78 20.59
C LEU A 174 -11.15 17.79 21.08
N LYS A 175 -10.88 18.84 20.30
CA LYS A 175 -9.92 19.90 20.63
C LYS A 175 -10.26 20.60 21.95
N LYS A 176 -11.54 20.95 22.17
CA LYS A 176 -12.03 21.56 23.40
C LYS A 176 -11.78 20.69 24.63
N ASN A 177 -11.78 19.38 24.47
CA ASN A 177 -11.56 18.41 25.53
C ASN A 177 -10.09 17.95 25.64
N GLY A 178 -9.14 18.64 24.98
CA GLY A 178 -7.71 18.34 25.06
C GLY A 178 -7.26 17.10 24.28
N VAL A 179 -8.11 16.59 23.38
CA VAL A 179 -7.77 15.48 22.47
C VAL A 179 -7.39 16.05 21.10
N THR A 180 -6.26 15.65 20.56
CA THR A 180 -5.87 16.00 19.19
C THR A 180 -6.81 15.33 18.20
N PRO A 181 -7.55 16.09 17.37
CA PRO A 181 -8.52 15.52 16.45
C PRO A 181 -7.94 14.52 15.46
N MET A 182 -6.84 14.87 14.78
CA MET A 182 -6.28 14.07 13.67
C MET A 182 -4.76 13.95 13.71
N ALA A 183 -4.26 12.83 13.21
CA ALA A 183 -2.85 12.69 12.89
C ALA A 183 -2.51 13.36 11.55
N GLN A 184 -1.40 14.09 11.48
CA GLN A 184 -0.73 14.56 10.27
C GLN A 184 0.77 14.64 10.57
N THR A 185 1.62 14.31 9.57
CA THR A 185 3.07 14.31 9.74
C THR A 185 3.80 14.77 8.48
N VAL A 186 5.03 15.25 8.65
CA VAL A 186 5.99 15.45 7.54
C VAL A 186 7.05 14.35 7.51
N GLN A 187 7.08 13.47 8.53
CA GLN A 187 8.02 12.36 8.59
C GLN A 187 7.75 11.34 7.48
N GLY A 188 8.82 10.77 6.91
CA GLY A 188 8.70 9.82 5.81
C GLY A 188 8.31 10.44 4.46
N ARG A 189 8.15 11.76 4.37
CA ARG A 189 7.80 12.57 3.17
C ARG A 189 6.42 12.23 2.57
N TRP A 190 6.18 10.98 2.17
CA TRP A 190 4.95 10.56 1.49
C TRP A 190 3.66 10.87 2.26
N PRO A 191 3.56 10.84 3.61
CA PRO A 191 2.29 11.10 4.28
C PRO A 191 1.76 12.52 4.06
N THR A 192 2.60 13.45 3.60
CA THR A 192 2.21 14.85 3.36
C THR A 192 1.15 15.02 2.28
N PHE A 193 1.04 14.07 1.33
CA PHE A 193 0.00 14.13 0.31
C PHE A 193 -1.40 13.74 0.82
N ILE A 194 -1.52 13.05 1.98
CA ILE A 194 -2.79 12.48 2.46
C ILE A 194 -3.88 13.54 2.54
N MET A 195 -3.62 14.62 3.27
CA MET A 195 -4.62 15.68 3.40
C MET A 195 -4.79 16.49 2.11
N PHE A 196 -3.74 16.62 1.29
CA PHE A 196 -3.85 17.25 -0.02
C PHE A 196 -4.85 16.52 -0.92
N GLU A 197 -4.69 15.21 -1.11
CA GLU A 197 -5.59 14.43 -1.97
C GLU A 197 -7.03 14.43 -1.45
N GLU A 198 -7.21 14.30 -0.13
CA GLU A 198 -8.53 14.34 0.49
C GLU A 198 -9.19 15.71 0.26
N MET A 199 -8.49 16.82 0.50
CA MET A 199 -9.07 18.16 0.33
C MET A 199 -9.44 18.46 -1.12
N VAL A 200 -8.59 18.11 -2.09
CA VAL A 200 -8.89 18.36 -3.51
C VAL A 200 -10.01 17.43 -4.00
N ALA A 201 -9.94 16.13 -3.71
CA ALA A 201 -10.96 15.16 -4.13
C ALA A 201 -12.34 15.43 -3.49
N ARG A 202 -12.36 15.87 -2.22
CA ARG A 202 -13.60 16.23 -1.49
C ARG A 202 -14.16 17.60 -1.90
N GLN A 203 -13.34 18.45 -2.51
CA GLN A 203 -13.80 19.72 -3.09
C GLN A 203 -14.40 19.49 -4.49
N ASP A 204 -13.72 18.73 -5.34
CA ASP A 204 -14.13 18.42 -6.72
C ASP A 204 -13.34 17.20 -7.23
N PRO A 205 -13.97 16.03 -7.38
CA PRO A 205 -13.29 14.81 -7.83
C PRO A 205 -12.74 14.89 -9.26
N GLN A 206 -13.38 15.67 -10.14
CA GLN A 206 -12.89 15.84 -11.50
C GLN A 206 -11.68 16.77 -11.55
N LEU A 207 -11.66 17.82 -10.73
CA LEU A 207 -10.49 18.66 -10.54
C LEU A 207 -9.27 17.86 -10.09
N TYR A 208 -9.47 16.91 -9.15
CA TYR A 208 -8.40 16.03 -8.70
C TYR A 208 -7.80 15.21 -9.85
N VAL A 209 -8.64 14.58 -10.66
CA VAL A 209 -8.19 13.80 -11.83
C VAL A 209 -7.47 14.70 -12.84
N ASP A 210 -8.06 15.84 -13.19
CA ASP A 210 -7.51 16.76 -14.18
C ASP A 210 -6.17 17.37 -13.72
N LEU A 211 -6.00 17.57 -12.41
CA LEU A 211 -4.75 18.04 -11.81
C LEU A 211 -3.65 16.98 -11.92
N CYS A 212 -3.97 15.72 -11.57
CA CYS A 212 -3.03 14.59 -11.69
C CYS A 212 -2.60 14.35 -13.15
N ASP A 213 -3.50 14.56 -14.11
CA ASP A 213 -3.26 14.43 -15.55
C ASP A 213 -2.57 15.64 -16.17
N GLY A 214 -2.30 16.71 -15.40
CA GLY A 214 -1.70 17.94 -15.91
C GLY A 214 -2.61 18.78 -16.81
N LYS A 215 -3.92 18.57 -16.79
CA LYS A 215 -4.93 19.35 -17.52
C LYS A 215 -5.27 20.66 -16.81
N VAL A 216 -5.06 20.70 -15.50
CA VAL A 216 -5.31 21.85 -14.62
C VAL A 216 -4.02 22.19 -13.86
N LYS A 217 -3.81 23.47 -13.58
CA LYS A 217 -2.67 23.96 -12.79
C LYS A 217 -2.94 23.85 -11.29
N TYR A 218 -1.88 23.72 -10.50
CA TYR A 218 -1.99 23.79 -9.03
C TYR A 218 -2.46 25.19 -8.56
N THR A 219 -2.19 26.25 -9.32
CA THR A 219 -2.67 27.61 -9.03
C THR A 219 -4.15 27.84 -9.40
N ASP A 220 -4.87 26.82 -9.93
CA ASP A 220 -6.32 26.93 -10.18
C ASP A 220 -7.05 27.38 -8.91
N PRO A 221 -7.97 28.36 -9.00
CA PRO A 221 -8.70 28.87 -7.83
C PRO A 221 -9.40 27.80 -7.01
N ARG A 222 -9.84 26.67 -7.62
CA ARG A 222 -10.49 25.56 -6.93
C ARG A 222 -9.48 24.76 -6.09
N VAL A 223 -8.24 24.55 -6.59
CA VAL A 223 -7.14 23.94 -5.82
C VAL A 223 -6.76 24.84 -4.66
N LYS A 224 -6.63 26.16 -4.91
CA LYS A 224 -6.37 27.14 -3.86
C LYS A 224 -7.44 27.11 -2.75
N LYS A 225 -8.72 26.92 -3.12
CA LYS A 225 -9.81 26.76 -2.15
C LYS A 225 -9.62 25.53 -1.28
N ALA A 226 -9.19 24.37 -1.85
CA ALA A 226 -8.89 23.16 -1.08
C ALA A 226 -7.73 23.40 -0.09
N PHE A 227 -6.66 24.09 -0.50
CA PHE A 227 -5.57 24.50 0.39
C PHE A 227 -6.02 25.45 1.49
N ALA A 228 -6.95 26.38 1.21
CA ALA A 228 -7.50 27.27 2.23
C ALA A 228 -8.25 26.51 3.32
N VAL A 229 -9.03 25.47 2.96
CA VAL A 229 -9.68 24.58 3.93
C VAL A 229 -8.62 23.85 4.77
N TRP A 230 -7.60 23.28 4.13
CA TRP A 230 -6.53 22.58 4.86
C TRP A 230 -5.76 23.51 5.80
N ALA A 231 -5.43 24.74 5.34
CA ALA A 231 -4.80 25.77 6.18
C ALA A 231 -5.63 26.11 7.41
N ASP A 232 -6.97 26.21 7.27
CA ASP A 232 -7.89 26.46 8.39
C ASP A 232 -7.84 25.35 9.43
N LEU A 233 -7.85 24.07 8.99
CA LEU A 233 -7.71 22.92 9.91
C LEU A 233 -6.38 22.95 10.67
N ILE A 234 -5.26 23.29 9.98
CA ILE A 234 -3.94 23.41 10.61
C ILE A 234 -3.95 24.55 11.63
N LYS A 235 -4.44 25.74 11.26
CA LYS A 235 -4.51 26.93 12.15
C LYS A 235 -5.38 26.72 13.36
N LYS A 236 -6.46 25.94 13.24
CA LYS A 236 -7.30 25.52 14.38
C LYS A 236 -6.58 24.54 15.30
N GLY A 237 -5.42 24.01 14.91
CA GLY A 237 -4.64 23.08 15.70
C GLY A 237 -5.32 21.71 15.83
N TYR A 238 -5.94 21.22 14.76
CA TYR A 238 -6.60 19.92 14.75
C TYR A 238 -5.64 18.75 14.49
N PHE A 239 -4.38 19.02 14.16
CA PHE A 239 -3.41 17.99 13.85
C PHE A 239 -2.37 17.78 14.96
N THR A 240 -1.74 16.62 14.92
CA THR A 240 -0.52 16.33 15.70
C THR A 240 0.61 17.30 15.34
N ASP A 241 1.65 17.35 16.18
CA ASP A 241 2.91 17.99 15.79
C ASP A 241 3.42 17.36 14.49
N PRO A 242 3.87 18.16 13.49
CA PRO A 242 4.34 17.65 12.21
C PRO A 242 5.51 16.67 12.29
N SER A 243 6.26 16.64 13.39
CA SER A 243 7.33 15.67 13.62
C SER A 243 6.86 14.31 14.14
N THR A 244 5.57 14.14 14.46
CA THR A 244 5.00 12.89 14.97
C THR A 244 5.11 11.78 13.93
N ASP A 245 5.76 10.68 14.25
CA ASP A 245 5.93 9.56 13.31
C ASP A 245 4.65 8.72 13.17
N LEU A 246 4.27 8.41 11.92
CA LEU A 246 3.03 7.72 11.60
C LEU A 246 3.00 6.27 12.09
N PHE A 247 4.15 5.61 12.20
CA PHE A 247 4.23 4.18 12.51
C PHE A 247 4.58 3.87 13.96
N SER A 248 5.26 4.78 14.65
CA SER A 248 5.69 4.60 16.05
C SER A 248 4.91 5.47 17.05
N ASP A 249 4.75 6.76 16.76
CA ASP A 249 4.11 7.69 17.71
C ASP A 249 2.58 7.66 17.60
N VAL A 250 2.05 7.78 16.39
CA VAL A 250 0.60 7.87 16.16
C VAL A 250 -0.17 6.68 16.73
N PRO A 251 0.26 5.40 16.57
CA PRO A 251 -0.47 4.28 17.15
C PRO A 251 -0.51 4.33 18.68
N ARG A 252 0.56 4.75 19.34
CA ARG A 252 0.63 4.93 20.80
C ARG A 252 -0.31 6.05 21.26
N LEU A 253 -0.27 7.22 20.61
CA LEU A 253 -1.16 8.34 20.90
C LEU A 253 -2.63 7.97 20.67
N PHE A 254 -2.93 7.19 19.63
CA PHE A 254 -4.26 6.68 19.34
C PHE A 254 -4.73 5.69 20.41
N ALA A 255 -3.87 4.75 20.82
CA ALA A 255 -4.19 3.78 21.88
C ALA A 255 -4.53 4.47 23.20
N ASN A 256 -3.79 5.53 23.55
CA ASN A 256 -4.00 6.34 24.77
C ASN A 256 -5.22 7.29 24.67
N GLY A 257 -5.82 7.44 23.48
CA GLY A 257 -6.90 8.41 23.24
C GLY A 257 -6.43 9.87 23.21
N GLU A 258 -5.13 10.10 23.00
CA GLU A 258 -4.54 11.44 22.84
C GLU A 258 -4.73 11.97 21.40
N VAL A 259 -4.82 11.07 20.42
CA VAL A 259 -5.23 11.32 19.03
C VAL A 259 -6.48 10.51 18.74
N ALA A 260 -7.51 11.15 18.23
CA ALA A 260 -8.82 10.50 18.02
C ALA A 260 -8.96 9.88 16.64
N MET A 261 -8.36 10.46 15.59
CA MET A 261 -8.54 10.06 14.19
C MET A 261 -7.20 10.01 13.43
N VAL A 262 -7.12 9.08 12.46
CA VAL A 262 -5.95 8.93 11.58
C VAL A 262 -6.42 8.81 10.14
N PRO A 263 -6.32 9.86 9.31
CA PRO A 263 -6.51 9.76 7.86
C PRO A 263 -5.43 8.85 7.25
N CYS A 264 -5.81 7.68 6.75
CA CYS A 264 -4.86 6.72 6.18
C CYS A 264 -5.60 5.62 5.40
N GLY A 265 -4.83 4.80 4.68
CA GLY A 265 -5.35 3.59 4.01
C GLY A 265 -5.91 2.57 4.99
N SER A 266 -6.79 1.71 4.50
CA SER A 266 -7.40 0.65 5.31
C SER A 266 -6.38 -0.37 5.86
N TRP A 267 -5.18 -0.44 5.28
CA TRP A 267 -4.04 -1.21 5.79
C TRP A 267 -3.54 -0.73 7.18
N TYR A 268 -3.82 0.52 7.57
CA TYR A 268 -3.32 1.08 8.82
C TYR A 268 -3.85 0.37 10.08
N LEU A 269 -4.95 -0.39 9.97
CA LEU A 269 -5.43 -1.25 11.05
C LEU A 269 -4.33 -2.21 11.54
N THR A 270 -3.55 -2.79 10.64
CA THR A 270 -2.43 -3.69 10.99
C THR A 270 -1.35 -2.96 11.80
N VAL A 271 -1.12 -1.67 11.50
CA VAL A 271 -0.22 -0.84 12.30
C VAL A 271 -0.80 -0.58 13.69
N LEU A 272 -2.08 -0.21 13.78
CA LEU A 272 -2.76 0.01 15.06
C LEU A 272 -2.75 -1.25 15.93
N THR A 273 -3.16 -2.39 15.41
CA THR A 273 -3.23 -3.65 16.16
C THR A 273 -1.86 -4.17 16.55
N GLY A 274 -0.86 -4.03 15.68
CA GLY A 274 0.54 -4.36 15.97
C GLY A 274 1.15 -3.52 17.09
N ASN A 275 0.56 -2.37 17.40
CA ASN A 275 0.95 -1.49 18.51
C ASN A 275 -0.05 -1.56 19.71
N GLY A 276 -0.82 -2.64 19.81
CA GLY A 276 -1.65 -2.93 20.97
C GLY A 276 -3.04 -2.29 20.98
N VAL A 277 -3.46 -1.64 19.89
CA VAL A 277 -4.85 -1.17 19.76
C VAL A 277 -5.75 -2.38 19.50
N SER A 278 -6.81 -2.56 20.31
CA SER A 278 -7.81 -3.58 20.02
C SER A 278 -8.50 -3.30 18.70
N GLU A 279 -8.66 -4.33 17.87
CA GLU A 279 -9.40 -4.23 16.60
C GLU A 279 -10.83 -3.69 16.82
N ASP A 280 -11.48 -4.09 17.90
CA ASP A 280 -12.82 -3.61 18.27
C ASP A 280 -12.87 -2.14 18.65
N ASN A 281 -11.73 -1.52 19.00
CA ASN A 281 -11.64 -0.11 19.34
C ASN A 281 -11.30 0.80 18.14
N ALA A 282 -10.91 0.21 17.01
CA ALA A 282 -10.62 0.95 15.78
C ALA A 282 -11.70 0.70 14.73
N ASP A 283 -12.25 1.76 14.14
CA ASP A 283 -13.16 1.65 13.01
C ASP A 283 -12.84 2.76 11.99
N ILE A 284 -13.36 2.65 10.78
CA ILE A 284 -12.99 3.52 9.67
C ILE A 284 -14.23 4.12 9.01
N PHE A 285 -14.18 5.41 8.71
CA PHE A 285 -15.18 6.06 7.87
C PHE A 285 -14.55 6.79 6.70
N ILE A 286 -15.32 7.04 5.65
CA ILE A 286 -14.88 7.84 4.51
C ILE A 286 -15.09 9.30 4.86
N MET A 287 -14.05 10.14 4.73
CA MET A 287 -14.12 11.57 5.00
C MET A 287 -15.26 12.20 4.19
N PRO A 288 -16.17 12.97 4.81
CA PRO A 288 -17.28 13.59 4.10
C PRO A 288 -16.80 14.65 3.09
N PRO A 289 -17.58 14.93 2.03
CA PRO A 289 -17.22 15.93 1.05
C PRO A 289 -17.16 17.33 1.68
N VAL A 290 -16.08 18.07 1.38
CA VAL A 290 -15.94 19.50 1.73
C VAL A 290 -16.97 20.33 0.98
N ASN A 291 -17.15 20.01 -0.30
CA ASN A 291 -18.22 20.55 -1.15
C ASN A 291 -19.28 19.45 -1.36
N PRO A 292 -20.53 19.64 -0.91
CA PRO A 292 -21.58 18.63 -1.10
C PRO A 292 -21.78 18.20 -2.56
N ALA A 293 -21.51 19.08 -3.54
CA ALA A 293 -21.60 18.77 -4.97
C ALA A 293 -20.53 17.79 -5.44
N ALA A 294 -19.45 17.57 -4.68
CA ALA A 294 -18.43 16.55 -5.00
C ALA A 294 -18.99 15.12 -4.94
N GLY A 295 -20.07 14.92 -4.20
CA GLY A 295 -20.71 13.62 -4.04
C GLY A 295 -19.86 12.63 -3.21
N LYS A 296 -20.09 11.35 -3.43
CA LYS A 296 -19.44 10.26 -2.70
C LYS A 296 -18.17 9.83 -3.42
N VAL A 297 -17.04 10.02 -2.79
CA VAL A 297 -15.71 9.72 -3.34
C VAL A 297 -14.92 8.87 -2.35
N VAL A 298 -14.11 7.94 -2.86
CA VAL A 298 -13.14 7.17 -2.09
C VAL A 298 -11.82 7.06 -2.86
N ILE A 299 -10.73 7.20 -2.14
CA ILE A 299 -9.38 7.00 -2.68
C ILE A 299 -9.03 5.50 -2.61
N LEU A 300 -8.44 4.99 -3.69
CA LEU A 300 -8.01 3.61 -3.85
C LEU A 300 -6.49 3.54 -3.99
N GLU A 301 -5.92 2.55 -3.35
CA GLU A 301 -4.56 2.08 -3.55
C GLU A 301 -4.61 0.63 -4.06
N ALA A 302 -3.93 0.34 -5.17
CA ALA A 302 -3.72 -1.01 -5.67
C ALA A 302 -2.22 -1.30 -5.60
N SER A 303 -1.84 -2.19 -4.71
CA SER A 303 -0.43 -2.55 -4.49
C SER A 303 0.00 -3.65 -5.47
N PRO A 304 1.04 -3.42 -6.28
CA PRO A 304 1.58 -4.45 -7.14
C PRO A 304 2.81 -5.14 -6.56
N ILE A 305 2.97 -6.40 -6.95
CA ILE A 305 4.27 -7.06 -7.03
C ILE A 305 4.69 -7.11 -8.49
N LEU A 306 5.92 -6.72 -8.75
CA LEU A 306 6.52 -6.69 -10.08
C LEU A 306 7.59 -7.79 -10.20
N ILE A 307 7.82 -8.23 -11.43
CA ILE A 307 8.94 -9.13 -11.79
C ILE A 307 9.95 -8.29 -12.55
N SER A 308 11.22 -8.37 -12.15
CA SER A 308 12.29 -7.68 -12.87
C SER A 308 12.46 -8.25 -14.29
N LYS A 309 12.68 -7.39 -15.27
CA LYS A 309 12.99 -7.84 -16.64
C LYS A 309 14.25 -8.71 -16.70
N LYS A 310 15.23 -8.42 -15.84
CA LYS A 310 16.48 -9.15 -15.67
C LYS A 310 16.46 -10.11 -14.47
N ALA A 311 15.26 -10.56 -14.04
CA ALA A 311 15.16 -11.55 -12.96
C ALA A 311 16.05 -12.77 -13.26
N PRO A 312 16.93 -13.17 -12.35
CA PRO A 312 17.78 -14.36 -12.56
C PRO A 312 16.97 -15.63 -12.83
N ASN A 313 15.74 -15.69 -12.26
CA ASN A 313 14.88 -16.86 -12.32
C ASN A 313 13.47 -16.47 -12.85
N LEU A 314 13.42 -15.83 -14.02
CA LEU A 314 12.21 -15.23 -14.59
C LEU A 314 11.01 -16.19 -14.64
N GLU A 315 11.20 -17.44 -15.12
CA GLU A 315 10.11 -18.41 -15.25
C GLU A 315 9.61 -18.90 -13.89
N ALA A 316 10.51 -19.05 -12.91
CA ALA A 316 10.12 -19.37 -11.54
C ALA A 316 9.36 -18.21 -10.87
N ALA A 317 9.76 -16.96 -11.13
CA ALA A 317 9.06 -15.77 -10.67
C ALA A 317 7.64 -15.68 -11.28
N LYS A 318 7.48 -15.98 -12.57
CA LYS A 318 6.16 -16.07 -13.22
C LYS A 318 5.31 -17.19 -12.63
N LYS A 319 5.89 -18.31 -12.23
CA LYS A 319 5.17 -19.41 -11.57
C LYS A 319 4.61 -19.00 -10.21
N ILE A 320 5.38 -18.23 -9.41
CA ILE A 320 4.88 -17.63 -8.18
C ILE A 320 3.75 -16.61 -8.48
N ALA A 321 3.96 -15.75 -9.48
CA ALA A 321 2.94 -14.76 -9.86
C ALA A 321 1.63 -15.43 -10.27
N ASP A 322 1.67 -16.51 -11.06
CA ASP A 322 0.50 -17.28 -11.45
C ASP A 322 -0.27 -17.86 -10.25
N TRP A 323 0.43 -18.46 -9.30
CA TRP A 323 -0.16 -18.95 -8.06
C TRP A 323 -0.73 -17.80 -7.21
N TRP A 324 0.03 -16.71 -7.05
CA TRP A 324 -0.40 -15.59 -6.20
C TRP A 324 -1.59 -14.83 -6.79
N MET A 325 -1.69 -14.74 -8.12
CA MET A 325 -2.86 -14.19 -8.82
C MET A 325 -4.09 -15.08 -8.66
N GLY A 326 -3.93 -16.39 -8.48
CA GLY A 326 -5.04 -17.33 -8.24
C GLY A 326 -5.73 -17.09 -6.88
N PRO A 327 -6.95 -17.63 -6.70
CA PRO A 327 -7.73 -17.43 -5.46
C PRO A 327 -6.99 -17.86 -4.19
N GLU A 328 -6.25 -18.97 -4.24
CA GLU A 328 -5.50 -19.51 -3.10
C GLU A 328 -4.38 -18.57 -2.66
N GLY A 329 -3.46 -18.22 -3.56
CA GLY A 329 -2.31 -17.38 -3.25
C GLY A 329 -2.74 -15.96 -2.87
N ASN A 330 -3.77 -15.43 -3.53
CA ASN A 330 -4.31 -14.11 -3.21
C ASN A 330 -4.96 -14.08 -1.82
N THR A 331 -5.75 -15.12 -1.46
CA THR A 331 -6.29 -15.30 -0.10
C THR A 331 -5.16 -15.42 0.93
N ALA A 332 -4.13 -16.20 0.61
CA ALA A 332 -3.03 -16.49 1.53
C ALA A 332 -2.36 -15.21 2.04
N PHE A 333 -1.97 -14.32 1.14
CA PHE A 333 -1.34 -13.04 1.50
C PHE A 333 -2.34 -12.06 2.12
N ALA A 334 -3.49 -11.85 1.48
CA ALA A 334 -4.51 -10.92 1.95
C ALA A 334 -4.96 -11.20 3.39
N LYS A 335 -5.06 -12.50 3.76
CA LYS A 335 -5.39 -12.94 5.11
C LYS A 335 -4.30 -12.61 6.12
N LEU A 336 -3.03 -12.81 5.79
CA LEU A 336 -1.91 -12.50 6.69
C LEU A 336 -1.85 -11.00 7.02
N VAL A 337 -2.10 -10.14 6.03
CA VAL A 337 -2.04 -8.69 6.21
C VAL A 337 -3.39 -8.06 6.56
N ASN A 338 -4.46 -8.83 6.68
CA ASN A 338 -5.83 -8.36 6.90
C ASN A 338 -6.27 -7.31 5.86
N GLN A 339 -5.95 -7.52 4.57
CA GLN A 339 -6.22 -6.56 3.49
C GLN A 339 -7.18 -7.15 2.44
N PHE A 340 -7.74 -6.29 1.58
CA PHE A 340 -8.72 -6.75 0.60
C PHE A 340 -8.05 -7.53 -0.54
N PRO A 341 -8.43 -8.80 -0.77
CA PRO A 341 -7.98 -9.52 -1.95
C PRO A 341 -8.57 -8.88 -3.22
N PRO A 342 -7.75 -8.58 -4.25
CA PRO A 342 -8.22 -8.07 -5.53
C PRO A 342 -8.89 -9.14 -6.40
N ASN A 343 -8.55 -10.42 -6.23
CA ASN A 343 -9.19 -11.54 -6.93
C ASN A 343 -10.60 -11.76 -6.39
N SER A 344 -11.63 -11.69 -7.25
CA SER A 344 -13.03 -11.77 -6.87
C SER A 344 -13.48 -13.15 -6.36
N LYS A 345 -12.67 -14.20 -6.62
CA LYS A 345 -12.90 -15.57 -6.15
C LYS A 345 -12.12 -15.90 -4.88
N ALA A 346 -11.20 -15.01 -4.45
CA ALA A 346 -10.47 -15.19 -3.20
C ALA A 346 -11.40 -15.11 -2.00
N ASP A 347 -11.11 -15.90 -0.96
CA ASP A 347 -11.82 -15.79 0.32
C ASP A 347 -11.52 -14.43 0.97
N ALA A 348 -12.57 -13.74 1.38
CA ALA A 348 -12.52 -12.46 2.11
C ALA A 348 -13.22 -12.55 3.49
N GLY A 349 -13.62 -13.75 3.92
CA GLY A 349 -14.34 -13.97 5.18
C GLY A 349 -13.49 -13.71 6.43
N PHE A 350 -12.17 -13.58 6.28
CA PHE A 350 -11.24 -13.23 7.35
C PHE A 350 -11.20 -11.72 7.65
N LEU A 351 -11.75 -10.88 6.77
CA LEU A 351 -11.64 -9.43 6.94
C LEU A 351 -12.33 -8.93 8.20
N PRO A 352 -11.73 -7.98 8.94
CA PRO A 352 -12.34 -7.30 10.07
C PRO A 352 -13.68 -6.68 9.73
N ALA A 353 -14.59 -6.66 10.70
CA ALA A 353 -15.95 -6.12 10.52
C ALA A 353 -15.96 -4.67 10.00
N SER A 354 -15.03 -3.84 10.46
CA SER A 354 -14.84 -2.45 10.00
C SER A 354 -14.56 -2.38 8.48
N LYS A 355 -13.67 -3.24 7.98
CA LYS A 355 -13.33 -3.31 6.55
C LYS A 355 -14.47 -3.88 5.71
N VAL A 356 -15.15 -4.92 6.20
CA VAL A 356 -16.35 -5.47 5.52
C VAL A 356 -17.42 -4.39 5.38
N ALA A 357 -17.68 -3.63 6.46
CA ALA A 357 -18.64 -2.53 6.45
C ALA A 357 -18.23 -1.41 5.48
N LEU A 358 -16.94 -1.04 5.48
CA LEU A 358 -16.39 -0.04 4.55
C LEU A 358 -16.62 -0.45 3.08
N LYS A 359 -16.21 -1.66 2.70
CA LYS A 359 -16.40 -2.17 1.32
C LYS A 359 -17.87 -2.22 0.93
N LYS A 360 -18.72 -2.72 1.82
CA LYS A 360 -20.18 -2.76 1.60
C LYS A 360 -20.74 -1.36 1.36
N LYS A 361 -20.34 -0.37 2.16
CA LYS A 361 -20.75 1.04 2.00
C LYS A 361 -20.29 1.60 0.65
N ILE A 362 -19.03 1.41 0.27
CA ILE A 362 -18.47 1.87 -1.01
C ILE A 362 -19.29 1.34 -2.19
N VAL A 363 -19.60 0.05 -2.19
CA VAL A 363 -20.34 -0.61 -3.28
C VAL A 363 -21.83 -0.22 -3.27
N SER A 364 -22.51 -0.33 -2.12
CA SER A 364 -23.96 -0.11 -2.03
C SER A 364 -24.36 1.35 -2.23
N GLU A 365 -23.47 2.29 -1.90
CA GLU A 365 -23.71 3.72 -2.06
C GLU A 365 -23.07 4.32 -3.32
N ASN A 366 -22.48 3.47 -4.18
CA ASN A 366 -21.90 3.81 -5.47
C ASN A 366 -20.87 4.95 -5.41
N TYR A 367 -19.87 4.80 -4.55
CA TYR A 367 -18.77 5.76 -4.45
C TYR A 367 -17.96 5.84 -5.74
N ARG A 368 -17.63 7.05 -6.18
CA ARG A 368 -16.63 7.25 -7.23
C ARG A 368 -15.24 6.91 -6.67
N VAL A 369 -14.57 5.97 -7.32
CA VAL A 369 -13.22 5.53 -6.93
C VAL A 369 -12.19 6.36 -7.67
N LEU A 370 -11.20 6.90 -6.95
CA LEU A 370 -10.06 7.65 -7.49
C LEU A 370 -8.76 6.99 -7.04
N ASN A 371 -7.76 6.97 -7.91
CA ASN A 371 -6.42 6.50 -7.52
C ASN A 371 -5.77 7.52 -6.57
N ARG A 372 -4.98 7.02 -5.63
CA ARG A 372 -4.21 7.82 -4.69
C ARG A 372 -3.22 8.74 -5.40
N TYR A 373 -2.98 9.95 -4.89
CA TYR A 373 -2.10 10.94 -5.50
C TYR A 373 -0.71 10.40 -5.80
N TRP A 374 -0.18 9.54 -4.93
CA TRP A 374 1.12 8.91 -5.07
C TRP A 374 1.29 8.11 -6.36
N GLU A 375 0.23 7.50 -6.86
CA GLU A 375 0.18 6.75 -8.12
C GLU A 375 -0.44 7.55 -9.26
N ALA A 376 -1.43 8.38 -8.97
CA ALA A 376 -2.20 9.11 -9.98
C ALA A 376 -1.39 10.22 -10.66
N THR A 377 -0.29 10.67 -10.03
CA THR A 377 0.54 11.77 -10.52
C THR A 377 1.90 11.24 -11.03
N PRO A 378 2.45 11.79 -12.14
CA PRO A 378 3.77 11.40 -12.60
C PRO A 378 4.83 11.45 -11.51
N THR A 379 5.65 10.40 -11.43
CA THR A 379 6.66 10.23 -10.37
C THR A 379 7.54 11.48 -10.16
N PRO A 380 8.10 12.14 -11.21
CA PRO A 380 8.93 13.32 -11.02
C PRO A 380 8.20 14.53 -10.44
N ILE A 381 6.89 14.64 -10.67
CA ILE A 381 6.04 15.68 -10.06
C ILE A 381 5.79 15.30 -8.60
N CYS A 382 5.31 14.08 -8.34
CA CYS A 382 4.92 13.62 -7.02
C CYS A 382 6.07 13.69 -6.01
N GLU A 383 7.28 13.25 -6.38
CA GLU A 383 8.47 13.28 -5.51
C GLU A 383 8.86 14.67 -5.04
N LYS A 384 8.64 15.69 -5.87
CA LYS A 384 8.87 17.10 -5.49
C LYS A 384 7.67 17.70 -4.77
N ALA A 385 6.47 17.25 -5.11
CA ALA A 385 5.24 17.77 -4.53
C ALA A 385 5.13 17.44 -3.03
N VAL A 386 5.55 16.24 -2.60
CA VAL A 386 5.52 15.88 -1.17
C VAL A 386 6.38 16.82 -0.32
N ASP A 387 7.51 17.29 -0.83
CA ASP A 387 8.34 18.28 -0.13
C ASP A 387 7.65 19.65 -0.04
N LYS A 388 6.90 20.04 -1.10
CA LYS A 388 6.10 21.27 -1.09
C LYS A 388 4.88 21.17 -0.18
N PHE A 389 4.26 20.01 -0.07
CA PHE A 389 3.22 19.79 0.93
C PHE A 389 3.77 19.82 2.35
N ALA A 390 4.99 19.30 2.59
CA ALA A 390 5.66 19.45 3.89
C ALA A 390 5.91 20.92 4.23
N GLU A 391 6.40 21.72 3.26
CA GLU A 391 6.58 23.17 3.42
C GLU A 391 5.26 23.86 3.81
N PHE A 392 4.16 23.49 3.14
CA PHE A 392 2.84 24.04 3.45
C PHE A 392 2.34 23.62 4.83
N ILE A 393 2.51 22.35 5.23
CA ILE A 393 2.13 21.87 6.56
C ILE A 393 2.83 22.68 7.65
N LEU A 394 4.13 22.93 7.47
CA LEU A 394 4.95 23.70 8.42
C LEU A 394 4.66 25.20 8.41
N LYS A 395 4.23 25.74 7.25
CA LYS A 395 3.95 27.17 7.03
C LYS A 395 2.67 27.35 6.21
N PRO A 396 1.47 27.21 6.79
CA PRO A 396 0.21 27.28 6.03
C PRO A 396 -0.04 28.59 5.27
N ASP A 397 0.63 29.66 5.67
CA ASP A 397 0.56 30.96 4.97
C ASP A 397 1.37 30.99 3.65
N SER A 398 2.21 29.98 3.39
CA SER A 398 3.01 29.84 2.16
C SER A 398 2.20 29.34 0.95
N VAL A 399 0.89 29.20 1.04
CA VAL A 399 0.04 28.58 0.00
C VAL A 399 0.32 29.13 -1.42
N ASN A 400 0.49 30.45 -1.57
CA ASN A 400 0.68 31.04 -2.91
C ASN A 400 2.04 30.65 -3.53
N SER A 401 3.12 30.64 -2.74
CA SER A 401 4.44 30.21 -3.21
C SER A 401 4.48 28.71 -3.48
N VAL A 402 3.91 27.90 -2.59
CA VAL A 402 3.83 26.46 -2.76
C VAL A 402 3.07 26.06 -4.03
N LEU A 403 1.92 26.68 -4.30
CA LEU A 403 1.15 26.41 -5.52
C LEU A 403 1.89 26.86 -6.79
N ALA A 404 2.60 27.98 -6.75
CA ALA A 404 3.41 28.45 -7.88
C ALA A 404 4.60 27.51 -8.16
N ASP A 405 5.26 27.00 -7.11
CA ASP A 405 6.35 26.04 -7.22
C ASP A 405 5.85 24.70 -7.79
N LEU A 406 4.69 24.23 -7.33
CA LEU A 406 4.06 23.02 -7.86
C LEU A 406 3.70 23.16 -9.34
N ASP A 407 3.20 24.31 -9.76
CA ASP A 407 2.96 24.61 -11.19
C ASP A 407 4.23 24.57 -12.01
N ALA A 408 5.32 25.17 -11.50
CA ALA A 408 6.61 25.14 -12.19
C ALA A 408 7.16 23.70 -12.33
N ILE A 409 7.04 22.89 -11.28
CA ILE A 409 7.43 21.48 -11.29
C ILE A 409 6.61 20.70 -12.32
N ALA A 410 5.29 20.88 -12.34
CA ALA A 410 4.39 20.20 -13.27
C ALA A 410 4.63 20.64 -14.71
N ALA A 411 4.81 21.96 -14.94
CA ALA A 411 5.08 22.52 -16.27
C ALA A 411 6.39 21.98 -16.87
N ASP A 412 7.47 21.87 -16.07
CA ASP A 412 8.74 21.32 -16.53
C ASP A 412 8.59 19.85 -16.98
N TYR A 413 7.84 19.06 -16.22
CA TYR A 413 7.56 17.67 -16.60
C TYR A 413 6.73 17.57 -17.88
N TRP A 414 5.59 18.26 -17.94
CA TRP A 414 4.66 18.15 -19.07
C TRP A 414 5.21 18.74 -20.37
N ALA A 415 6.11 19.73 -20.28
CA ALA A 415 6.79 20.25 -21.47
C ALA A 415 7.70 19.22 -22.15
N LYS A 416 8.21 18.25 -21.37
CA LYS A 416 9.13 17.21 -21.86
C LYS A 416 8.43 15.90 -22.24
N ASN A 417 7.16 15.74 -21.83
CA ASN A 417 6.43 14.45 -21.90
C ASN A 417 5.02 14.57 -22.52
N LYS A 418 4.77 15.62 -23.28
CA LYS A 418 3.56 15.80 -24.11
C LYS A 418 3.75 15.27 -25.51
#